data_5d793fb47f7f52029e569186006c5078
#
_entry.id   5d793fb47f7f52029e569186006c5078
#
_cell.length_a   1.000
_cell.length_b   1.000
_cell.length_c   1.000
_cell.angle_alpha   90.00
_cell.angle_beta   90.00
_cell.angle_gamma   90.00
#
_symmetry.space_group_name_H-M   'P 1'
#
loop_
_entity.id
_entity.type
_entity.pdbx_description
1 polymer ?
#
loop_
_entity_poly.entity_id
_entity_poly.type
_entity_poly.pdbx_seq_one_letter_code
_entity_poly.pdbx_strand_id
1 'polypeptide(L)'
;KVDGYLQRSWHAESSVLKKENYSFKLAKTPDDKEPVKYTADEVESIEYVEKTEAHPDGIRWEALDIASPGLKDRYRTFRRLVCLNKASQNATTYWWKIWTTERVGNIDRRVLKTVYGIRFHDDPDRTVYPYMLVNTMLVEKQHPGLQKFCKTWFKGSEGKVRKKEAKENDAWMLDMYDAYLAAQADK
;
A
#
# COMPACT_ATOMS: atom_id res chain seq x y z
N LYS A 1 -0.85 -13.61 20.09
CA LYS A 1 -0.47 -12.21 20.29
C LYS A 1 0.83 -12.19 21.08
N VAL A 2 1.80 -11.37 20.63
CA VAL A 2 3.08 -11.16 21.31
C VAL A 2 3.23 -9.67 21.48
N ASP A 3 3.51 -9.22 22.69
CA ASP A 3 3.77 -7.83 23.02
C ASP A 3 5.28 -7.60 23.18
N GLY A 4 5.79 -6.45 22.80
CA GLY A 4 7.22 -6.13 22.89
C GLY A 4 7.57 -4.76 22.30
N TYR A 5 8.87 -4.50 22.19
CA TYR A 5 9.42 -3.25 21.69
C TYR A 5 9.97 -3.44 20.27
N LEU A 6 9.45 -2.67 19.31
CA LEU A 6 10.00 -2.66 17.95
C LEU A 6 11.35 -1.97 17.92
N GLN A 7 12.37 -2.68 17.46
CA GLN A 7 13.66 -2.06 17.19
C GLN A 7 13.59 -1.24 15.88
N ARG A 8 14.23 -0.06 15.91
CA ARG A 8 14.29 0.88 14.80
C ARG A 8 14.82 0.23 13.52
N SER A 9 14.31 0.66 12.38
CA SER A 9 14.80 0.44 11.01
C SER A 9 13.98 -0.46 10.07
N TRP A 10 12.89 -1.04 10.50
CA TRP A 10 12.08 -1.86 9.60
C TRP A 10 11.21 -1.05 8.58
N HIS A 11 11.12 0.27 8.75
CA HIS A 11 10.32 1.14 7.87
C HIS A 11 10.94 1.38 6.49
N ALA A 12 12.22 1.17 6.35
CA ALA A 12 12.96 1.52 5.13
C ALA A 12 13.48 0.27 4.46
N GLU A 13 12.68 -0.34 3.64
CA GLU A 13 13.07 -1.55 2.96
C GLU A 13 13.74 -1.28 1.63
N SER A 14 14.80 -2.03 1.39
CA SER A 14 15.48 -2.02 0.11
C SER A 14 14.73 -2.88 -0.90
N SER A 15 14.64 -2.36 -2.09
CA SER A 15 14.18 -2.96 -3.36
C SER A 15 13.31 -4.23 -3.35
N VAL A 16 12.29 -4.18 -4.16
CA VAL A 16 11.22 -5.11 -4.50
C VAL A 16 11.56 -6.60 -4.65
N LEU A 17 12.83 -7.02 -4.60
CA LEU A 17 13.23 -8.34 -5.07
C LEU A 17 13.89 -9.27 -4.03
N LYS A 18 14.09 -8.85 -2.79
CA LYS A 18 14.70 -9.72 -1.77
C LYS A 18 13.73 -9.99 -0.63
N LYS A 19 13.28 -11.25 -0.51
CA LYS A 19 12.44 -11.75 0.60
C LYS A 19 12.99 -11.39 1.99
N GLU A 20 14.29 -11.25 2.12
CA GLU A 20 15.00 -10.97 3.36
C GLU A 20 14.75 -9.54 3.93
N ASN A 21 14.19 -8.64 3.12
CA ASN A 21 14.00 -7.24 3.50
C ASN A 21 12.64 -6.95 4.16
N TYR A 22 11.80 -7.97 4.36
CA TYR A 22 10.46 -7.84 4.97
C TYR A 22 10.44 -8.43 6.38
N SER A 23 11.41 -8.01 7.18
CA SER A 23 11.52 -8.47 8.56
C SER A 23 11.62 -7.31 9.52
N PHE A 24 11.13 -7.52 10.72
CA PHE A 24 11.31 -6.63 11.86
C PHE A 24 11.86 -7.41 13.04
N LYS A 25 12.37 -6.70 14.04
CA LYS A 25 12.86 -7.29 15.28
C LYS A 25 11.99 -6.81 16.43
N LEU A 26 11.49 -7.76 17.21
CA LEU A 26 10.73 -7.51 18.42
C LEU A 26 11.57 -7.90 19.63
N ALA A 27 11.85 -6.93 20.49
CA ALA A 27 12.57 -7.10 21.74
C ALA A 27 11.57 -7.28 22.90
N LYS A 28 11.92 -8.02 23.93
CA LYS A 28 11.13 -8.16 25.16
C LYS A 28 11.22 -6.90 26.03
N THR A 29 12.37 -6.25 26.01
CA THR A 29 12.64 -5.01 26.72
C THR A 29 13.36 -4.02 25.79
N PRO A 30 13.37 -2.70 26.07
CA PRO A 30 14.04 -1.71 25.21
C PRO A 30 15.54 -2.01 24.99
N ASP A 31 16.19 -2.61 25.98
CA ASP A 31 17.63 -2.89 25.99
C ASP A 31 17.98 -4.34 25.63
N ASP A 32 17.01 -5.10 25.12
CA ASP A 32 17.20 -6.52 24.75
C ASP A 32 18.25 -6.62 23.63
N LYS A 33 19.29 -7.40 23.89
CA LYS A 33 20.41 -7.62 22.97
C LYS A 33 20.14 -8.72 21.95
N GLU A 34 19.12 -9.55 22.21
CA GLU A 34 18.74 -10.70 21.38
C GLU A 34 17.28 -10.63 20.94
N PRO A 35 16.88 -9.58 20.19
CA PRO A 35 15.52 -9.44 19.73
C PRO A 35 15.16 -10.54 18.72
N VAL A 36 13.95 -11.04 18.81
CA VAL A 36 13.42 -12.03 17.86
C VAL A 36 13.10 -11.38 16.53
N LYS A 37 13.62 -11.94 15.44
CA LYS A 37 13.35 -11.50 14.08
C LYS A 37 12.08 -12.18 13.56
N TYR A 38 11.15 -11.38 13.02
CA TYR A 38 9.95 -11.85 12.35
C TYR A 38 9.92 -11.35 10.91
N THR A 39 9.33 -12.15 10.03
CA THR A 39 9.06 -11.78 8.64
C THR A 39 7.58 -11.50 8.42
N ALA A 40 7.20 -10.93 7.28
CA ALA A 40 5.80 -10.71 6.91
C ALA A 40 5.01 -12.03 6.74
N ASP A 41 5.69 -13.15 6.53
CA ASP A 41 5.06 -14.47 6.43
C ASP A 41 4.69 -15.06 7.80
N GLU A 42 5.32 -14.57 8.87
CA GLU A 42 5.15 -15.07 10.24
C GLU A 42 4.19 -14.23 11.09
N VAL A 43 3.73 -13.09 10.56
CA VAL A 43 2.83 -12.19 11.28
C VAL A 43 1.59 -11.87 10.46
N GLU A 44 0.50 -11.57 11.14
CA GLU A 44 -0.74 -11.11 10.52
C GLU A 44 -0.85 -9.58 10.57
N SER A 45 -0.56 -9.01 11.72
CA SER A 45 -0.58 -7.56 11.92
C SER A 45 0.34 -7.12 13.05
N ILE A 46 0.70 -5.83 13.02
CA ILE A 46 1.45 -5.15 14.07
C ILE A 46 0.68 -3.89 14.43
N GLU A 47 0.33 -3.74 15.70
CA GLU A 47 -0.27 -2.53 16.24
C GLU A 47 0.76 -1.75 17.04
N TYR A 48 0.95 -0.49 16.69
CA TYR A 48 1.84 0.42 17.37
C TYR A 48 1.03 1.26 18.35
N VAL A 49 1.32 1.11 19.63
CA VAL A 49 0.51 1.73 20.70
C VAL A 49 0.84 3.21 20.90
N GLU A 50 2.00 3.67 20.42
CA GLU A 50 2.42 5.05 20.56
C GLU A 50 1.59 5.96 19.64
N LYS A 51 0.70 6.72 20.25
CA LYS A 51 -0.18 7.66 19.55
C LYS A 51 0.59 8.96 19.29
N THR A 52 0.47 9.47 18.06
CA THR A 52 1.03 10.75 17.65
C THR A 52 -0.11 11.67 17.18
N GLU A 53 0.16 12.98 17.09
CA GLU A 53 -0.81 13.93 16.51
C GLU A 53 -1.29 13.52 15.11
N ALA A 54 -0.39 12.96 14.29
CA ALA A 54 -0.71 12.46 12.95
C ALA A 54 -1.48 11.12 12.96
N HIS A 55 -1.38 10.36 14.05
CA HIS A 55 -1.98 9.04 14.21
C HIS A 55 -2.59 8.89 15.60
N PRO A 56 -3.72 9.56 15.89
CA PRO A 56 -4.35 9.56 17.23
C PRO A 56 -4.86 8.18 17.64
N ASP A 57 -5.17 7.32 16.68
CA ASP A 57 -5.63 5.94 16.90
C ASP A 57 -4.48 4.92 16.89
N GLY A 58 -3.22 5.41 16.79
CA GLY A 58 -2.06 4.55 16.60
C GLY A 58 -1.82 4.19 15.14
N ILE A 59 -0.78 3.39 14.90
CA ILE A 59 -0.41 2.93 13.57
C ILE A 59 -0.62 1.42 13.52
N ARG A 60 -1.38 0.94 12.53
CA ARG A 60 -1.57 -0.48 12.27
C ARG A 60 -0.93 -0.88 10.95
N TRP A 61 -0.12 -1.92 11.03
CA TRP A 61 0.48 -2.58 9.86
C TRP A 61 -0.14 -3.96 9.69
N GLU A 62 -0.44 -4.32 8.46
CA GLU A 62 -1.00 -5.63 8.10
C GLU A 62 -0.04 -6.32 7.12
N ALA A 63 0.12 -7.63 7.30
CA ALA A 63 0.87 -8.46 6.38
C ALA A 63 -0.06 -8.91 5.25
N LEU A 64 0.02 -8.27 4.09
CA LEU A 64 -0.84 -8.49 2.93
C LEU A 64 -0.03 -8.79 1.68
N ASP A 65 -0.67 -9.47 0.75
CA ASP A 65 -0.13 -9.69 -0.58
C ASP A 65 -0.30 -8.46 -1.44
N ILE A 66 0.78 -7.98 -2.04
CA ILE A 66 0.80 -6.81 -2.90
C ILE A 66 0.98 -7.27 -4.34
N ALA A 67 0.11 -6.81 -5.23
CA ALA A 67 0.25 -7.02 -6.65
C ALA A 67 1.46 -6.27 -7.20
N SER A 68 2.22 -6.92 -8.05
CA SER A 68 3.34 -6.33 -8.78
C SER A 68 3.23 -6.66 -10.26
N PRO A 69 3.62 -5.76 -11.16
CA PRO A 69 3.64 -6.05 -12.58
C PRO A 69 4.47 -7.30 -12.86
N GLY A 70 3.88 -8.22 -13.62
CA GLY A 70 4.55 -9.42 -14.12
C GLY A 70 4.76 -9.34 -15.61
N LEU A 71 5.36 -10.37 -16.18
CA LEU A 71 5.48 -10.53 -17.63
C LEU A 71 4.14 -11.03 -18.22
N LYS A 72 3.72 -10.52 -19.40
CA LYS A 72 2.57 -10.99 -20.18
C LYS A 72 1.22 -10.95 -19.40
N ASP A 73 0.83 -9.77 -18.93
CA ASP A 73 -0.47 -9.51 -18.28
C ASP A 73 -0.74 -10.39 -17.04
N ARG A 74 0.31 -10.94 -16.45
CA ARG A 74 0.25 -11.62 -15.15
C ARG A 74 0.83 -10.71 -14.10
N TYR A 75 0.24 -10.70 -12.93
CA TYR A 75 0.88 -10.10 -11.76
C TYR A 75 1.46 -11.20 -10.88
N ARG A 76 2.46 -10.81 -10.10
CA ARG A 76 2.97 -11.59 -8.98
C ARG A 76 2.52 -10.92 -7.71
N THR A 77 2.30 -11.70 -6.69
CA THR A 77 2.06 -11.17 -5.35
C THR A 77 3.30 -11.32 -4.50
N PHE A 78 3.51 -10.35 -3.64
CA PHE A 78 4.56 -10.37 -2.62
C PHE A 78 3.93 -10.06 -1.29
N ARG A 79 4.12 -10.94 -0.32
CA ARG A 79 3.68 -10.68 1.03
C ARG A 79 4.54 -9.62 1.69
N ARG A 80 3.88 -8.63 2.27
CA ARG A 80 4.55 -7.46 2.81
C ARG A 80 3.74 -6.85 3.96
N LEU A 81 4.45 -6.20 4.88
CA LEU A 81 3.84 -5.31 5.86
C LEU A 81 3.50 -3.98 5.20
N VAL A 82 2.25 -3.60 5.23
CA VAL A 82 1.72 -2.34 4.72
C VAL A 82 0.96 -1.61 5.82
N CYS A 83 1.11 -0.30 5.88
CA CYS A 83 0.42 0.52 6.87
C CYS A 83 -1.00 0.81 6.40
N LEU A 84 -1.97 0.47 7.22
CA LEU A 84 -3.36 0.85 7.01
C LEU A 84 -3.45 2.39 7.09
N ASN A 85 -4.13 2.99 6.13
CA ASN A 85 -4.35 4.43 6.11
C ASN A 85 -5.82 4.79 6.32
N LYS A 86 -6.68 4.45 5.36
CA LYS A 86 -8.11 4.74 5.42
C LYS A 86 -8.93 3.56 4.92
N ALA A 87 -10.15 3.43 5.45
CA ALA A 87 -11.11 2.44 4.98
C ALA A 87 -12.45 3.12 4.68
N SER A 88 -13.11 2.67 3.62
CA SER A 88 -14.53 2.90 3.35
C SER A 88 -15.31 1.59 3.54
N GLN A 89 -16.60 1.60 3.25
CA GLN A 89 -17.40 0.38 3.25
C GLN A 89 -16.91 -0.67 2.24
N ASN A 90 -16.32 -0.23 1.11
CA ASN A 90 -16.05 -1.07 -0.05
C ASN A 90 -14.56 -1.37 -0.25
N ALA A 91 -13.67 -0.55 0.33
CA ALA A 91 -12.24 -0.69 0.13
C ALA A 91 -11.43 -0.14 1.30
N THR A 92 -10.16 -0.53 1.35
CA THR A 92 -9.18 -0.01 2.32
C THR A 92 -7.92 0.42 1.57
N THR A 93 -7.40 1.59 1.93
CA THR A 93 -6.12 2.08 1.40
C THR A 93 -4.97 1.82 2.38
N TYR A 94 -3.81 1.60 1.80
CA TYR A 94 -2.57 1.30 2.49
C TYR A 94 -1.45 2.13 1.92
N TRP A 95 -0.39 2.34 2.71
CA TRP A 95 0.87 2.89 2.24
C TRP A 95 2.05 2.07 2.74
N TRP A 96 3.15 2.14 1.98
CA TRP A 96 4.45 1.57 2.35
C TRP A 96 5.56 2.34 1.69
N LYS A 97 6.80 2.10 2.10
CA LYS A 97 7.96 2.77 1.52
C LYS A 97 8.80 1.78 0.72
N ILE A 98 9.28 2.24 -0.43
CA ILE A 98 10.22 1.48 -1.27
C ILE A 98 11.44 2.33 -1.60
N TRP A 99 12.59 1.69 -1.70
CA TRP A 99 13.74 2.29 -2.33
C TRP A 99 13.64 2.16 -3.85
N THR A 100 13.80 3.27 -4.55
CA THR A 100 13.84 3.32 -6.02
C THR A 100 15.03 4.16 -6.47
N THR A 101 15.39 4.02 -7.74
CA THR A 101 16.42 4.85 -8.36
C THR A 101 15.76 5.94 -9.19
N GLU A 102 16.14 7.18 -8.95
CA GLU A 102 15.76 8.32 -9.78
C GLU A 102 16.98 8.89 -10.48
N ARG A 103 16.83 9.17 -11.76
CA ARG A 103 17.85 9.84 -12.54
C ARG A 103 17.68 11.35 -12.48
N VAL A 104 18.71 12.04 -11.96
CA VAL A 104 18.77 13.49 -11.91
C VAL A 104 19.97 13.95 -12.76
N GLY A 105 19.70 14.39 -13.97
CA GLY A 105 20.73 14.61 -14.98
C GLY A 105 21.40 13.29 -15.36
N ASN A 106 22.71 13.19 -15.15
CA ASN A 106 23.50 11.98 -15.44
C ASN A 106 23.80 11.13 -14.19
N ILE A 107 23.20 11.45 -13.04
CA ILE A 107 23.45 10.77 -11.77
C ILE A 107 22.21 9.98 -11.36
N ASP A 108 22.41 8.70 -11.09
CA ASP A 108 21.40 7.84 -10.51
C ASP A 108 21.41 7.98 -8.97
N ARG A 109 20.32 8.46 -8.41
CA ARG A 109 20.14 8.64 -6.96
C ARG A 109 19.16 7.60 -6.42
N ARG A 110 19.55 6.95 -5.33
CA ARG A 110 18.66 6.10 -4.58
C ARG A 110 17.76 6.96 -3.67
N VAL A 111 16.45 6.86 -3.84
CA VAL A 111 15.47 7.64 -3.10
C VAL A 111 14.42 6.72 -2.46
N LEU A 112 13.95 7.11 -1.28
CA LEU A 112 12.88 6.41 -0.58
C LEU A 112 11.54 7.04 -0.98
N LYS A 113 10.67 6.26 -1.61
CA LYS A 113 9.33 6.72 -2.02
C LYS A 113 8.24 6.05 -1.23
N THR A 114 7.21 6.82 -0.90
CA THR A 114 5.94 6.29 -0.43
C THR A 114 5.12 5.80 -1.62
N VAL A 115 4.61 4.59 -1.50
CA VAL A 115 3.68 3.98 -2.45
C VAL A 115 2.35 3.81 -1.75
N TYR A 116 1.28 4.13 -2.43
CA TYR A 116 -0.09 3.92 -1.98
C TYR A 116 -0.73 2.79 -2.77
N GLY A 117 -1.63 2.07 -2.13
CA GLY A 117 -2.39 1.01 -2.76
C GLY A 117 -3.77 0.86 -2.15
N ILE A 118 -4.64 0.14 -2.85
CA ILE A 118 -6.02 -0.12 -2.47
C ILE A 118 -6.26 -1.63 -2.44
N ARG A 119 -7.02 -2.10 -1.47
CA ARG A 119 -7.60 -3.43 -1.40
C ARG A 119 -9.11 -3.29 -1.49
N PHE A 120 -9.71 -3.96 -2.45
CA PHE A 120 -11.15 -4.06 -2.57
C PHE A 120 -11.69 -5.12 -1.60
N HIS A 121 -12.80 -4.85 -0.92
CA HIS A 121 -13.34 -5.79 0.08
C HIS A 121 -13.98 -7.02 -0.53
N ASP A 122 -14.42 -6.93 -1.78
CA ASP A 122 -14.96 -8.03 -2.57
C ASP A 122 -13.89 -8.87 -3.29
N ASP A 123 -12.60 -8.49 -3.19
CA ASP A 123 -11.49 -9.29 -3.71
C ASP A 123 -11.24 -10.51 -2.81
N PRO A 124 -11.51 -11.75 -3.31
CA PRO A 124 -11.31 -12.98 -2.54
C PRO A 124 -9.85 -13.21 -2.15
N ASP A 125 -8.92 -12.75 -2.98
CA ASP A 125 -7.48 -12.90 -2.76
C ASP A 125 -6.93 -11.90 -1.74
N ARG A 126 -7.74 -10.91 -1.36
CA ARG A 126 -7.36 -9.84 -0.42
C ARG A 126 -6.09 -9.10 -0.84
N THR A 127 -5.86 -8.99 -2.13
CA THR A 127 -4.66 -8.40 -2.71
C THR A 127 -4.70 -6.87 -2.62
N VAL A 128 -3.57 -6.26 -2.27
CA VAL A 128 -3.39 -4.80 -2.35
C VAL A 128 -2.84 -4.44 -3.72
N TYR A 129 -3.55 -3.59 -4.44
CA TYR A 129 -3.14 -3.09 -5.74
C TYR A 129 -2.48 -1.72 -5.60
N PRO A 130 -1.18 -1.56 -5.91
CA PRO A 130 -0.57 -0.25 -6.02
C PRO A 130 -1.35 0.65 -6.96
N TYR A 131 -1.43 1.95 -6.67
CA TYR A 131 -2.23 2.89 -7.46
C TYR A 131 -1.93 2.83 -8.97
N MET A 132 -0.69 2.54 -9.34
CA MET A 132 -0.29 2.38 -10.74
C MET A 132 -0.99 1.21 -11.43
N LEU A 133 -1.36 0.16 -10.67
CA LEU A 133 -2.03 -1.04 -11.19
C LEU A 133 -3.55 -0.92 -11.21
N VAL A 134 -4.15 -0.02 -10.44
CA VAL A 134 -5.61 0.23 -10.47
C VAL A 134 -6.07 0.62 -11.87
N ASN A 135 -5.18 1.21 -12.66
CA ASN A 135 -5.42 1.61 -14.04
C ASN A 135 -4.99 0.55 -15.07
N THR A 136 -4.84 -0.71 -14.69
CA THR A 136 -4.39 -1.80 -15.57
C THR A 136 -5.51 -2.81 -15.85
N MET A 137 -5.30 -3.63 -16.88
CA MET A 137 -6.22 -4.73 -17.23
C MET A 137 -6.37 -5.79 -16.13
N LEU A 138 -5.49 -5.82 -15.15
CA LEU A 138 -5.54 -6.79 -14.04
C LEU A 138 -6.74 -6.56 -13.15
N VAL A 139 -6.98 -5.30 -12.81
CA VAL A 139 -8.14 -4.90 -11.99
C VAL A 139 -9.43 -4.96 -12.81
N GLU A 140 -9.33 -4.78 -14.13
CA GLU A 140 -10.48 -4.81 -15.06
C GLU A 140 -11.23 -6.14 -15.06
N LYS A 141 -10.57 -7.26 -14.75
CA LYS A 141 -11.22 -8.57 -14.68
C LYS A 141 -12.18 -8.68 -13.50
N GLN A 142 -11.82 -8.09 -12.36
CA GLN A 142 -12.63 -8.12 -11.14
C GLN A 142 -13.65 -6.97 -11.12
N HIS A 143 -13.26 -5.83 -11.68
CA HIS A 143 -14.07 -4.61 -11.70
C HIS A 143 -14.22 -4.09 -13.14
N PRO A 144 -15.12 -4.67 -13.96
CA PRO A 144 -15.28 -4.31 -15.37
C PRO A 144 -15.63 -2.83 -15.55
N GLY A 145 -14.84 -2.13 -16.36
CA GLY A 145 -15.00 -0.69 -16.62
C GLY A 145 -14.27 0.24 -15.64
N LEU A 146 -13.67 -0.29 -14.55
CA LEU A 146 -12.96 0.53 -13.58
C LEU A 146 -11.77 1.26 -14.21
N GLN A 147 -11.03 0.61 -15.11
CA GLN A 147 -9.93 1.26 -15.83
C GLN A 147 -10.38 2.48 -16.63
N LYS A 148 -11.49 2.34 -17.36
CA LYS A 148 -12.10 3.44 -18.14
C LYS A 148 -12.59 4.55 -17.21
N PHE A 149 -13.24 4.18 -16.12
CA PHE A 149 -13.73 5.11 -15.10
C PHE A 149 -12.58 5.90 -14.48
N CYS A 150 -11.52 5.24 -14.03
CA CYS A 150 -10.33 5.87 -13.47
C CYS A 150 -9.68 6.88 -14.46
N LYS A 151 -9.56 6.52 -15.74
CA LYS A 151 -9.08 7.45 -16.77
C LYS A 151 -9.98 8.68 -16.93
N THR A 152 -11.30 8.51 -16.79
CA THR A 152 -12.26 9.61 -16.86
C THR A 152 -12.23 10.48 -15.63
N TRP A 153 -12.03 9.89 -14.44
CA TRP A 153 -11.91 10.58 -13.15
C TRP A 153 -10.87 11.70 -13.14
N PHE A 154 -9.81 11.52 -13.91
CA PHE A 154 -8.71 12.48 -14.01
C PHE A 154 -8.80 13.39 -15.24
N LYS A 155 -9.94 13.46 -15.94
CA LYS A 155 -10.13 14.38 -17.09
C LYS A 155 -10.77 15.71 -16.66
N GLY A 156 -10.59 16.72 -17.52
CA GLY A 156 -11.18 18.06 -17.34
C GLY A 156 -10.52 18.89 -16.24
N SER A 157 -11.19 19.98 -15.86
CA SER A 157 -10.71 20.92 -14.83
C SER A 157 -10.63 20.26 -13.45
N GLU A 158 -11.68 19.57 -13.03
CA GLU A 158 -11.70 18.82 -11.77
C GLU A 158 -10.65 17.71 -11.75
N GLY A 159 -10.47 17.01 -12.86
CA GLY A 159 -9.44 15.98 -12.98
C GLY A 159 -8.02 16.51 -12.79
N LYS A 160 -7.73 17.78 -13.12
CA LYS A 160 -6.44 18.43 -12.82
C LYS A 160 -6.25 18.64 -11.33
N VAL A 161 -7.30 19.06 -10.60
CA VAL A 161 -7.27 19.20 -9.13
C VAL A 161 -7.03 17.83 -8.49
N ARG A 162 -7.83 16.82 -8.84
CA ARG A 162 -7.69 15.45 -8.34
C ARG A 162 -6.28 14.87 -8.60
N LYS A 163 -5.66 15.18 -9.76
CA LYS A 163 -4.27 14.77 -10.04
C LYS A 163 -3.24 15.40 -9.11
N LYS A 164 -3.47 16.62 -8.67
CA LYS A 164 -2.59 17.31 -7.71
C LYS A 164 -2.74 16.65 -6.33
N GLU A 165 -3.97 16.47 -5.87
CA GLU A 165 -4.30 15.83 -4.59
C GLU A 165 -3.78 14.39 -4.52
N ALA A 166 -3.88 13.63 -5.61
CA ALA A 166 -3.40 12.25 -5.72
C ALA A 166 -1.88 12.09 -5.54
N LYS A 167 -1.12 13.18 -5.64
CA LYS A 167 0.33 13.16 -5.34
C LYS A 167 0.62 13.30 -3.86
N GLU A 168 -0.32 13.85 -3.10
CA GLU A 168 -0.13 14.23 -1.70
C GLU A 168 -0.76 13.21 -0.75
N ASN A 169 -1.81 12.51 -1.19
CA ASN A 169 -2.51 11.51 -0.39
C ASN A 169 -3.20 10.47 -1.28
N ASP A 170 -3.74 9.42 -0.66
CA ASP A 170 -4.40 8.28 -1.32
C ASP A 170 -5.94 8.28 -1.16
N ALA A 171 -6.51 9.28 -0.49
CA ALA A 171 -7.96 9.34 -0.23
C ALA A 171 -8.77 9.30 -1.53
N TRP A 172 -8.24 9.87 -2.62
CA TRP A 172 -8.86 9.85 -3.94
C TRP A 172 -9.17 8.44 -4.45
N MET A 173 -8.43 7.42 -4.03
CA MET A 173 -8.68 6.03 -4.46
C MET A 173 -10.00 5.50 -3.91
N LEU A 174 -10.33 5.83 -2.66
CA LEU A 174 -11.63 5.47 -2.05
C LEU A 174 -12.75 6.22 -2.75
N ASP A 175 -12.63 7.55 -2.87
CA ASP A 175 -13.63 8.40 -3.51
C ASP A 175 -13.91 7.98 -4.94
N MET A 176 -12.86 7.66 -5.71
CA MET A 176 -12.96 7.18 -7.08
C MET A 176 -13.66 5.82 -7.16
N TYR A 177 -13.32 4.90 -6.25
CA TYR A 177 -13.92 3.58 -6.25
C TYR A 177 -15.38 3.60 -5.81
N ASP A 178 -15.72 4.35 -4.78
CA ASP A 178 -17.10 4.52 -4.32
C ASP A 178 -17.97 5.20 -5.39
N ALA A 179 -17.44 6.20 -6.11
CA ALA A 179 -18.13 6.80 -7.26
C ALA A 179 -18.29 5.83 -8.45
N TYR A 180 -17.29 4.95 -8.67
CA TYR A 180 -17.43 3.89 -9.69
C TYR A 180 -18.56 2.93 -9.32
N LEU A 181 -18.64 2.46 -8.08
CA LEU A 181 -19.71 1.56 -7.64
C LEU A 181 -21.10 2.21 -7.76
N ALA A 182 -21.23 3.48 -7.37
CA ALA A 182 -22.48 4.22 -7.54
C ALA A 182 -22.90 4.27 -9.01
N ALA A 183 -21.96 4.57 -9.93
CA ALA A 183 -22.25 4.60 -11.37
C ALA A 183 -22.56 3.21 -11.98
N GLN A 184 -22.24 2.11 -11.30
CA GLN A 184 -22.66 0.76 -11.72
C GLN A 184 -24.07 0.41 -11.22
N ALA A 185 -24.45 0.91 -10.04
CA ALA A 185 -25.78 0.68 -9.47
C ALA A 185 -26.90 1.40 -10.24
N ASP A 186 -26.57 2.48 -10.97
CA ASP A 186 -27.50 3.28 -11.78
C ASP A 186 -27.72 2.70 -13.20
N LYS A 187 -27.14 1.56 -13.54
CA LYS A 187 -27.28 0.89 -14.85
C LYS A 187 -28.20 -0.29 -14.79
#